data_80cf88b9ba43cab0d1d496a6f0e6009e
#
_entry.id   80cf88b9ba43cab0d1d496a6f0e6009e
#
_cell.length_a   1.000
_cell.length_b   1.000
_cell.length_c   1.000
_cell.angle_alpha   90.00
_cell.angle_beta   90.00
_cell.angle_gamma   90.00
#
_symmetry.space_group_name_H-M   'P 1'
#
loop_
_entity.id
_entity.type
_entity.pdbx_description
1 polymer ?
#
loop_
_entity_poly.entity_id
_entity_poly.type
_entity_poly.pdbx_seq_one_letter_code
_entity_poly.pdbx_strand_id
1 'polypeptide(L)'
;MHGHGSGGPKDVWTHNVEATASLLIAFGTLITTCSAQGLFIPSPASRWILEYLVPFQLPIFYFCLGFLYQRYRTTRTPRAWGQNLRRELALMGIPFVAFTVLVLLTNSIVGAKPPLSGADLLRALFIEPVIPVGYFYTCLIIYAITPTVKSRRNASGLLFAAVAAKAAIVALASLPATAEMATRLPYAVTSVAENWIWVAGGMAMALYRGLPLVRGSEKAWALGALWVATSVIAFYAGWTGETSHAVLDALGVLWATSLFSTVFRSGRQNRFYDFVTRYTMAIWLFHGICLALYFHLWKAAGISVTAAPWMAAVGAALVCYGMPVLIMAVLSRLGKAGIIVYPARYLPPAPATMLRKTPH
;
A
#
# COMPACT_ATOMS: atom_id res chain seq x y z
N MET A 1 12.71 1.95 -3.59
CA MET A 1 13.57 3.12 -3.31
C MET A 1 14.88 2.94 -4.07
N HIS A 2 15.11 3.76 -5.07
CA HIS A 2 16.22 3.59 -6.00
C HIS A 2 17.36 4.53 -5.60
N GLY A 3 18.58 3.96 -5.52
CA GLY A 3 19.79 4.71 -5.33
C GLY A 3 19.92 5.82 -6.38
N HIS A 4 20.48 6.96 -5.98
CA HIS A 4 20.77 8.11 -6.82
C HIS A 4 21.79 7.77 -7.91
N GLY A 5 21.29 7.17 -9.01
CA GLY A 5 21.99 7.05 -10.27
C GLY A 5 21.54 8.20 -11.18
N SER A 6 22.47 9.04 -11.60
CA SER A 6 22.30 10.14 -12.54
C SER A 6 21.61 9.71 -13.83
N GLY A 7 20.51 10.40 -14.20
CA GLY A 7 20.02 10.36 -15.58
C GLY A 7 18.51 10.25 -15.78
N GLY A 8 17.90 11.35 -16.16
CA GLY A 8 16.54 11.49 -16.71
C GLY A 8 15.46 11.86 -15.70
N PRO A 9 14.36 12.49 -16.14
CA PRO A 9 13.24 12.79 -15.27
C PRO A 9 12.68 11.49 -14.72
N LYS A 10 12.93 11.24 -13.44
CA LYS A 10 12.44 10.07 -12.71
C LYS A 10 10.93 10.26 -12.56
N ASP A 11 10.19 9.15 -12.57
CA ASP A 11 8.75 9.13 -12.30
C ASP A 11 8.49 9.48 -10.81
N VAL A 12 8.88 10.71 -10.42
CA VAL A 12 8.80 11.27 -9.06
C VAL A 12 7.37 11.21 -8.53
N TRP A 13 6.40 11.31 -9.44
CA TRP A 13 4.99 11.25 -9.10
C TRP A 13 4.59 9.94 -8.40
N THR A 14 5.20 8.80 -8.76
CA THR A 14 4.88 7.51 -8.12
C THR A 14 5.26 7.52 -6.64
N HIS A 15 6.45 8.02 -6.32
CA HIS A 15 6.89 8.11 -4.93
C HIS A 15 6.08 9.11 -4.12
N ASN A 16 5.64 10.21 -4.75
CA ASN A 16 4.85 11.23 -4.08
C ASN A 16 3.43 10.74 -3.79
N VAL A 17 2.79 10.02 -4.75
CA VAL A 17 1.47 9.45 -4.50
C VAL A 17 1.52 8.34 -3.46
N GLU A 18 2.55 7.47 -3.47
CA GLU A 18 2.77 6.46 -2.43
C GLU A 18 3.00 7.09 -1.05
N ALA A 19 3.76 8.18 -0.98
CA ALA A 19 3.98 8.93 0.26
C ALA A 19 2.67 9.50 0.81
N THR A 20 1.85 10.10 -0.05
CA THR A 20 0.52 10.61 0.32
C THR A 20 -0.40 9.47 0.79
N ALA A 21 -0.41 8.35 0.06
CA ALA A 21 -1.17 7.17 0.43
C ALA A 21 -0.76 6.63 1.82
N SER A 22 0.54 6.55 2.12
CA SER A 22 1.05 6.17 3.44
C SER A 22 0.54 7.08 4.56
N LEU A 23 0.58 8.41 4.34
CA LEU A 23 0.08 9.37 5.31
C LEU A 23 -1.42 9.21 5.56
N LEU A 24 -2.21 8.96 4.51
CA LEU A 24 -3.65 8.76 4.62
C LEU A 24 -4.02 7.43 5.29
N ILE A 25 -3.29 6.35 5.03
CA ILE A 25 -3.46 5.07 5.75
C ILE A 25 -3.16 5.26 7.24
N ALA A 26 -2.04 5.92 7.58
CA ALA A 26 -1.69 6.22 8.97
C ALA A 26 -2.75 7.12 9.64
N PHE A 27 -3.33 8.08 8.91
CA PHE A 27 -4.43 8.91 9.37
C PHE A 27 -5.70 8.11 9.64
N GLY A 28 -6.06 7.20 8.75
CA GLY A 28 -7.19 6.28 8.96
C GLY A 28 -7.00 5.42 10.21
N THR A 29 -5.81 4.84 10.39
CA THR A 29 -5.47 4.06 11.60
C THR A 29 -5.53 4.92 12.86
N LEU A 30 -5.05 6.16 12.80
CA LEU A 30 -5.14 7.12 13.92
C LEU A 30 -6.59 7.39 14.30
N ILE A 31 -7.45 7.72 13.33
CA ILE A 31 -8.89 7.96 13.56
C ILE A 31 -9.53 6.71 14.20
N THR A 32 -9.33 5.55 13.60
CA THR A 32 -9.94 4.29 14.07
C THR A 32 -9.49 3.96 15.50
N THR A 33 -8.18 4.07 15.75
CA THR A 33 -7.62 3.76 17.08
C THR A 33 -8.09 4.75 18.14
N CYS A 34 -8.04 6.05 17.87
CA CYS A 34 -8.52 7.07 18.81
C CYS A 34 -10.03 6.93 19.12
N SER A 35 -10.84 6.60 18.10
CA SER A 35 -12.26 6.32 18.29
C SER A 35 -12.49 5.06 19.15
N ALA A 36 -11.74 3.99 18.89
CA ALA A 36 -11.79 2.75 19.69
C ALA A 36 -11.39 2.98 21.16
N GLN A 37 -10.55 3.98 21.44
CA GLN A 37 -10.18 4.40 22.80
C GLN A 37 -11.18 5.39 23.43
N GLY A 38 -12.28 5.70 22.75
CA GLY A 38 -13.31 6.61 23.25
C GLY A 38 -12.92 8.10 23.27
N LEU A 39 -11.86 8.49 22.54
CA LEU A 39 -11.40 9.88 22.49
C LEU A 39 -12.35 10.81 21.73
N PHE A 40 -13.10 10.26 20.78
CA PHE A 40 -14.16 10.97 20.07
C PHE A 40 -15.18 10.00 19.46
N ILE A 41 -16.38 10.52 19.21
CA ILE A 41 -17.42 9.80 18.46
C ILE A 41 -17.22 10.05 16.97
N PRO A 42 -17.19 9.00 16.13
CA PRO A 42 -17.03 9.17 14.69
C PRO A 42 -18.13 10.06 14.07
N SER A 43 -17.73 11.19 13.51
CA SER A 43 -18.62 12.05 12.73
C SER A 43 -18.95 11.43 11.36
N PRO A 44 -19.99 11.89 10.65
CA PRO A 44 -20.23 11.46 9.26
C PRO A 44 -19.00 11.66 8.36
N ALA A 45 -18.27 12.77 8.55
CA ALA A 45 -17.05 13.03 7.78
C ALA A 45 -15.93 12.02 8.07
N SER A 46 -15.68 11.67 9.36
CA SER A 46 -14.67 10.67 9.71
C SER A 46 -15.06 9.27 9.20
N ARG A 47 -16.35 8.91 9.22
CA ARG A 47 -16.84 7.66 8.65
C ARG A 47 -16.64 7.62 7.13
N TRP A 48 -16.98 8.69 6.41
CA TRP A 48 -16.74 8.81 4.99
C TRP A 48 -15.24 8.68 4.63
N ILE A 49 -14.36 9.33 5.42
CA ILE A 49 -12.90 9.20 5.23
C ILE A 49 -12.47 7.74 5.37
N LEU A 50 -12.92 7.04 6.41
CA LEU A 50 -12.53 5.65 6.67
C LEU A 50 -13.10 4.69 5.63
N GLU A 51 -14.28 4.96 5.10
CA GLU A 51 -14.99 4.07 4.20
C GLU A 51 -14.60 4.26 2.73
N TYR A 52 -14.24 5.48 2.33
CA TYR A 52 -13.98 5.79 0.92
C TYR A 52 -12.58 6.35 0.63
N LEU A 53 -12.07 7.26 1.48
CA LEU A 53 -10.78 7.89 1.23
C LEU A 53 -9.60 6.96 1.55
N VAL A 54 -9.68 6.21 2.64
CA VAL A 54 -8.57 5.33 3.08
C VAL A 54 -8.46 4.06 2.22
N PRO A 55 -9.54 3.35 1.82
CA PRO A 55 -9.42 2.06 1.14
C PRO A 55 -8.68 2.12 -0.19
N PHE A 56 -8.91 3.12 -1.04
CA PHE A 56 -8.26 3.18 -2.35
C PHE A 56 -6.75 3.51 -2.28
N GLN A 57 -6.20 3.81 -1.10
CA GLN A 57 -4.77 4.07 -0.94
C GLN A 57 -3.93 2.81 -1.13
N LEU A 58 -4.42 1.65 -0.71
CA LEU A 58 -3.72 0.38 -0.93
C LEU A 58 -3.66 -0.01 -2.42
N PRO A 59 -4.74 0.05 -3.20
CA PRO A 59 -4.72 0.00 -4.66
C PRO A 59 -3.67 0.87 -5.34
N ILE A 60 -3.41 2.09 -4.83
CA ILE A 60 -2.37 2.97 -5.37
C ILE A 60 -0.98 2.33 -5.26
N PHE A 61 -0.65 1.70 -4.13
CA PHE A 61 0.64 1.03 -3.96
C PHE A 61 0.82 -0.11 -4.98
N TYR A 62 -0.19 -0.94 -5.17
CA TYR A 62 -0.15 -2.01 -6.18
C TYR A 62 -0.03 -1.44 -7.60
N PHE A 63 -0.72 -0.34 -7.89
CA PHE A 63 -0.66 0.30 -9.19
C PHE A 63 0.73 0.89 -9.48
N CYS A 64 1.31 1.64 -8.54
CA CYS A 64 2.66 2.18 -8.64
C CYS A 64 3.70 1.07 -8.77
N LEU A 65 3.53 -0.02 -8.00
CA LEU A 65 4.35 -1.21 -8.09
C LEU A 65 4.37 -1.79 -9.52
N GLY A 66 3.19 -2.02 -10.11
CA GLY A 66 3.04 -2.53 -11.47
C GLY A 66 3.65 -1.60 -12.51
N PHE A 67 3.43 -0.28 -12.36
CA PHE A 67 4.01 0.73 -13.23
C PHE A 67 5.54 0.71 -13.20
N LEU A 68 6.15 0.74 -12.02
CA LEU A 68 7.60 0.75 -11.84
C LEU A 68 8.23 -0.59 -12.27
N TYR A 69 7.56 -1.70 -11.98
CA TYR A 69 7.98 -3.03 -12.41
C TYR A 69 8.07 -3.12 -13.93
N GLN A 70 7.03 -2.74 -14.65
CA GLN A 70 7.01 -2.77 -16.10
C GLN A 70 7.98 -1.78 -16.72
N ARG A 71 8.13 -0.58 -16.13
CA ARG A 71 8.95 0.49 -16.71
C ARG A 71 10.45 0.29 -16.52
N TYR A 72 10.86 -0.21 -15.37
CA TYR A 72 12.27 -0.26 -14.98
C TYR A 72 12.85 -1.68 -14.89
N ARG A 73 12.01 -2.71 -14.90
CA ARG A 73 12.43 -4.09 -14.68
C ARG A 73 11.98 -5.05 -15.77
N THR A 74 11.78 -4.53 -16.98
CA THR A 74 11.37 -5.35 -18.12
C THR A 74 12.41 -6.44 -18.39
N THR A 75 11.99 -7.69 -18.30
CA THR A 75 12.82 -8.88 -18.55
C THR A 75 12.43 -9.52 -19.88
N ARG A 76 13.46 -9.93 -20.65
CA ARG A 76 13.24 -10.57 -21.97
C ARG A 76 13.30 -12.09 -21.93
N THR A 77 13.90 -12.64 -20.89
CA THR A 77 14.15 -14.09 -20.77
C THR A 77 13.64 -14.62 -19.43
N PRO A 78 13.24 -15.91 -19.36
CA PRO A 78 12.84 -16.54 -18.08
C PRO A 78 13.93 -16.47 -17.00
N ARG A 79 15.20 -16.60 -17.41
CA ARG A 79 16.35 -16.49 -16.49
C ARG A 79 16.45 -15.10 -15.87
N ALA A 80 16.31 -14.05 -16.67
CA ALA A 80 16.33 -12.68 -16.16
C ALA A 80 15.13 -12.39 -15.25
N TRP A 81 13.95 -12.94 -15.58
CA TRP A 81 12.78 -12.85 -14.72
C TRP A 81 13.01 -13.57 -13.37
N GLY A 82 13.54 -14.79 -13.36
CA GLY A 82 13.86 -15.51 -12.13
C GLY A 82 14.88 -14.78 -11.25
N GLN A 83 15.89 -14.12 -11.84
CA GLN A 83 16.83 -13.29 -11.10
C GLN A 83 16.15 -12.06 -10.49
N ASN A 84 15.24 -11.42 -11.24
CA ASN A 84 14.44 -10.31 -10.73
C ASN A 84 13.52 -10.76 -9.58
N LEU A 85 12.85 -11.90 -9.72
CA LEU A 85 12.00 -12.48 -8.69
C LEU A 85 12.76 -12.75 -7.38
N ARG A 86 13.96 -13.36 -7.47
CA ARG A 86 14.81 -13.56 -6.28
C ARG A 86 15.15 -12.26 -5.57
N ARG A 87 15.38 -11.21 -6.33
CA ARG A 87 15.65 -9.88 -5.77
C ARG A 87 14.42 -9.30 -5.09
N GLU A 88 13.23 -9.41 -5.71
CA GLU A 88 11.98 -8.96 -5.11
C GLU A 88 11.63 -9.75 -3.85
N LEU A 89 11.91 -11.07 -3.85
CA LEU A 89 11.80 -11.88 -2.63
C LEU A 89 12.65 -11.32 -1.48
N ALA A 90 13.87 -10.86 -1.76
CA ALA A 90 14.68 -10.22 -0.73
C ALA A 90 14.16 -8.83 -0.34
N LEU A 91 13.74 -8.01 -1.32
CA LEU A 91 13.29 -6.63 -1.10
C LEU A 91 11.98 -6.55 -0.31
N MET A 92 11.08 -7.49 -0.51
CA MET A 92 9.76 -7.53 0.13
C MET A 92 9.68 -8.59 1.24
N GLY A 93 10.38 -9.72 1.08
CA GLY A 93 10.37 -10.81 2.05
C GLY A 93 11.04 -10.43 3.36
N ILE A 94 12.15 -9.66 3.33
CA ILE A 94 12.81 -9.20 4.55
C ILE A 94 11.87 -8.33 5.41
N PRO A 95 11.26 -7.25 4.89
CA PRO A 95 10.27 -6.48 5.65
C PRO A 95 9.07 -7.32 6.05
N PHE A 96 8.56 -8.19 5.17
CA PHE A 96 7.42 -9.06 5.46
C PHE A 96 7.67 -9.90 6.72
N VAL A 97 8.77 -10.66 6.76
CA VAL A 97 9.09 -11.50 7.90
C VAL A 97 9.35 -10.67 9.16
N ALA A 98 10.18 -9.63 9.05
CA ALA A 98 10.55 -8.79 10.20
C ALA A 98 9.31 -8.13 10.83
N PHE A 99 8.43 -7.56 10.02
CA PHE A 99 7.24 -6.88 10.52
C PHE A 99 6.12 -7.84 10.92
N THR A 100 6.02 -9.04 10.33
CA THR A 100 5.14 -10.09 10.87
C THR A 100 5.51 -10.41 12.31
N VAL A 101 6.79 -10.64 12.59
CA VAL A 101 7.27 -10.88 13.96
C VAL A 101 6.99 -9.68 14.87
N LEU A 102 7.32 -8.46 14.43
CA LEU A 102 7.12 -7.25 15.23
C LEU A 102 5.63 -7.01 15.57
N VAL A 103 4.72 -7.18 14.61
CA VAL A 103 3.28 -7.01 14.84
C VAL A 103 2.76 -8.08 15.80
N LEU A 104 3.14 -9.34 15.63
CA LEU A 104 2.72 -10.43 16.52
C LEU A 104 3.24 -10.21 17.94
N LEU A 105 4.52 -9.82 18.12
CA LEU A 105 5.08 -9.46 19.41
C LEU A 105 4.35 -8.27 20.04
N THR A 106 4.06 -7.23 19.26
CA THR A 106 3.31 -6.08 19.75
C THR A 106 1.93 -6.50 20.25
N ASN A 107 1.20 -7.30 19.46
CA ASN A 107 -0.13 -7.80 19.84
C ASN A 107 -0.10 -8.62 21.14
N SER A 108 0.96 -9.39 21.35
CA SER A 108 1.19 -10.13 22.60
C SER A 108 1.48 -9.18 23.79
N ILE A 109 2.35 -8.18 23.59
CA ILE A 109 2.72 -7.21 24.63
C ILE A 109 1.50 -6.38 25.06
N VAL A 110 0.70 -5.90 24.10
CA VAL A 110 -0.49 -5.08 24.42
C VAL A 110 -1.69 -5.91 24.93
N GLY A 111 -1.54 -7.24 24.98
CA GLY A 111 -2.58 -8.16 25.46
C GLY A 111 -3.75 -8.32 24.47
N ALA A 112 -3.56 -7.96 23.20
CA ALA A 112 -4.57 -8.15 22.15
C ALA A 112 -4.69 -9.60 21.68
N LYS A 113 -3.62 -10.40 21.85
CA LYS A 113 -3.54 -11.83 21.54
C LYS A 113 -2.73 -12.56 22.62
N PRO A 114 -2.89 -13.90 22.75
CA PRO A 114 -2.04 -14.73 23.62
C PRO A 114 -0.55 -14.57 23.27
N PRO A 115 0.36 -15.03 24.14
CA PRO A 115 1.80 -15.06 23.86
C PRO A 115 2.09 -15.72 22.51
N LEU A 116 3.03 -15.15 21.76
CA LEU A 116 3.40 -15.60 20.41
C LEU A 116 3.86 -17.06 20.44
N SER A 117 3.18 -17.92 19.67
CA SER A 117 3.59 -19.29 19.43
C SER A 117 4.24 -19.45 18.05
N GLY A 118 5.03 -20.52 17.88
CA GLY A 118 5.61 -20.88 16.58
C GLY A 118 4.53 -21.17 15.51
N ALA A 119 3.41 -21.75 15.94
CA ALA A 119 2.27 -22.02 15.05
C ALA A 119 1.62 -20.73 14.52
N ASP A 120 1.44 -19.71 15.39
CA ASP A 120 0.91 -18.41 14.98
C ASP A 120 1.83 -17.72 13.98
N LEU A 121 3.15 -17.82 14.21
CA LEU A 121 4.13 -17.26 13.27
C LEU A 121 4.06 -17.95 11.90
N LEU A 122 4.03 -19.28 11.87
CA LEU A 122 3.92 -20.02 10.61
C LEU A 122 2.60 -19.72 9.90
N ARG A 123 1.47 -19.66 10.63
CA ARG A 123 0.18 -19.27 10.09
C ARG A 123 0.23 -17.86 9.46
N ALA A 124 0.82 -16.89 10.17
CA ALA A 124 0.94 -15.51 9.71
C ALA A 124 1.89 -15.36 8.50
N LEU A 125 2.90 -16.21 8.37
CA LEU A 125 3.83 -16.16 7.24
C LEU A 125 3.31 -16.84 5.98
N PHE A 126 2.48 -17.89 6.10
CA PHE A 126 2.14 -18.73 4.95
C PHE A 126 0.65 -18.82 4.64
N ILE A 127 -0.23 -18.61 5.62
CA ILE A 127 -1.68 -18.85 5.45
C ILE A 127 -2.47 -17.55 5.54
N GLU A 128 -2.27 -16.78 6.61
CA GLU A 128 -3.09 -15.62 6.97
C GLU A 128 -2.20 -14.46 7.45
N PRO A 129 -1.59 -13.73 6.51
CA PRO A 129 -0.69 -12.62 6.84
C PRO A 129 -1.37 -11.55 7.70
N VAL A 130 -0.62 -11.00 8.65
CA VAL A 130 -1.12 -9.93 9.51
C VAL A 130 -1.14 -8.58 8.78
N ILE A 131 -2.12 -7.74 9.09
CA ILE A 131 -2.20 -6.37 8.59
C ILE A 131 -1.13 -5.52 9.33
N PRO A 132 -0.37 -4.63 8.67
CA PRO A 132 -0.45 -4.25 7.24
C PRO A 132 0.44 -5.06 6.29
N VAL A 133 1.23 -6.02 6.78
CA VAL A 133 2.26 -6.69 5.98
C VAL A 133 1.74 -7.68 4.93
N GLY A 134 0.45 -8.01 4.95
CA GLY A 134 -0.21 -8.79 3.91
C GLY A 134 -0.03 -8.23 2.49
N TYR A 135 0.18 -6.92 2.36
CA TYR A 135 0.56 -6.28 1.09
C TYR A 135 1.81 -6.92 0.47
N PHE A 136 2.90 -7.10 1.25
CA PHE A 136 4.12 -7.72 0.73
C PHE A 136 3.90 -9.17 0.29
N TYR A 137 3.13 -9.93 1.06
CA TYR A 137 2.77 -11.30 0.74
C TYR A 137 2.06 -11.37 -0.62
N THR A 138 1.04 -10.55 -0.82
CA THR A 138 0.29 -10.44 -2.07
C THR A 138 1.18 -10.01 -3.22
N CYS A 139 2.06 -9.02 -3.02
CA CYS A 139 3.02 -8.57 -4.03
C CYS A 139 3.97 -9.69 -4.46
N LEU A 140 4.49 -10.48 -3.52
CA LEU A 140 5.39 -11.59 -3.81
C LEU A 140 4.73 -12.63 -4.70
N ILE A 141 3.46 -12.98 -4.43
CA ILE A 141 2.69 -13.91 -5.25
C ILE A 141 2.42 -13.32 -6.63
N ILE A 142 1.97 -12.07 -6.70
CA ILE A 142 1.71 -11.39 -7.99
C ILE A 142 2.99 -11.33 -8.84
N TYR A 143 4.14 -11.02 -8.28
CA TYR A 143 5.41 -11.05 -9.00
C TYR A 143 5.79 -12.45 -9.49
N ALA A 144 5.48 -13.49 -8.70
CA ALA A 144 5.78 -14.86 -9.07
C ALA A 144 4.92 -15.36 -10.24
N ILE A 145 3.70 -14.85 -10.40
CA ILE A 145 2.79 -15.27 -11.48
C ILE A 145 2.76 -14.29 -12.67
N THR A 146 3.31 -13.08 -12.52
CA THR A 146 3.17 -12.00 -13.50
C THR A 146 4.52 -11.56 -14.06
N PRO A 147 5.02 -12.16 -15.15
CA PRO A 147 6.20 -11.64 -15.83
C PRO A 147 5.90 -10.31 -16.51
N THR A 148 6.95 -9.51 -16.77
CA THR A 148 6.79 -8.26 -17.53
C THR A 148 6.32 -8.54 -18.94
N VAL A 149 5.39 -7.73 -19.43
CA VAL A 149 4.77 -7.91 -20.75
C VAL A 149 5.54 -7.15 -21.84
N LYS A 150 5.59 -7.72 -23.05
CA LYS A 150 6.40 -7.17 -24.15
C LYS A 150 5.61 -6.29 -25.12
N SER A 151 4.29 -6.43 -25.15
CA SER A 151 3.44 -5.74 -26.11
C SER A 151 2.18 -5.17 -25.45
N ARG A 152 1.58 -4.17 -26.11
CA ARG A 152 0.30 -3.61 -25.67
C ARG A 152 -0.82 -4.67 -25.65
N ARG A 153 -0.84 -5.56 -26.64
CA ARG A 153 -1.82 -6.66 -26.70
C ARG A 153 -1.72 -7.56 -25.47
N ASN A 154 -0.49 -7.93 -25.08
CA ASN A 154 -0.28 -8.74 -23.88
C ASN A 154 -0.65 -8.00 -22.61
N ALA A 155 -0.42 -6.68 -22.54
CA ALA A 155 -0.85 -5.85 -21.42
C ALA A 155 -2.37 -5.78 -21.30
N SER A 156 -3.07 -5.64 -22.44
CA SER A 156 -4.55 -5.67 -22.44
C SER A 156 -5.08 -7.05 -22.05
N GLY A 157 -4.45 -8.14 -22.52
CA GLY A 157 -4.82 -9.50 -22.11
C GLY A 157 -4.60 -9.74 -20.61
N LEU A 158 -3.48 -9.29 -20.07
CA LEU A 158 -3.20 -9.36 -18.63
C LEU A 158 -4.22 -8.56 -17.81
N LEU A 159 -4.53 -7.33 -18.24
CA LEU A 159 -5.53 -6.49 -17.57
C LEU A 159 -6.91 -7.13 -17.61
N PHE A 160 -7.31 -7.69 -18.75
CA PHE A 160 -8.57 -8.41 -18.88
C PHE A 160 -8.63 -9.62 -17.92
N ALA A 161 -7.56 -10.43 -17.86
CA ALA A 161 -7.49 -11.57 -16.94
C ALA A 161 -7.60 -11.13 -15.46
N ALA A 162 -6.94 -10.02 -15.10
CA ALA A 162 -6.99 -9.47 -13.75
C ALA A 162 -8.39 -8.90 -13.40
N VAL A 163 -9.05 -8.24 -14.37
CA VAL A 163 -10.44 -7.78 -14.20
C VAL A 163 -11.38 -8.98 -14.02
N ALA A 164 -11.22 -10.03 -14.84
CA ALA A 164 -12.03 -11.23 -14.72
C ALA A 164 -11.83 -11.94 -13.35
N ALA A 165 -10.58 -12.00 -12.85
CA ALA A 165 -10.29 -12.55 -11.53
C ALA A 165 -10.96 -11.75 -10.41
N LYS A 166 -10.88 -10.41 -10.45
CA LYS A 166 -11.58 -9.55 -9.47
C LYS A 166 -13.10 -9.71 -9.57
N ALA A 167 -13.65 -9.69 -10.77
CA ALA A 167 -15.09 -9.87 -10.97
C ALA A 167 -15.58 -11.23 -10.44
N ALA A 168 -14.79 -12.30 -10.62
CA ALA A 168 -15.12 -13.62 -10.11
C ALA A 168 -15.16 -13.64 -8.56
N ILE A 169 -14.19 -13.03 -7.87
CA ILE A 169 -14.19 -12.95 -6.41
C ILE A 169 -15.37 -12.11 -5.90
N VAL A 170 -15.63 -10.96 -6.52
CA VAL A 170 -16.77 -10.10 -6.15
C VAL A 170 -18.09 -10.85 -6.37
N ALA A 171 -18.25 -11.55 -7.49
CA ALA A 171 -19.46 -12.35 -7.75
C ALA A 171 -19.63 -13.49 -6.73
N LEU A 172 -18.55 -14.22 -6.40
CA LEU A 172 -18.57 -15.27 -5.38
C LEU A 172 -18.99 -14.73 -4.00
N ALA A 173 -18.49 -13.56 -3.60
CA ALA A 173 -18.81 -12.94 -2.32
C ALA A 173 -20.24 -12.35 -2.28
N SER A 174 -20.74 -11.86 -3.42
CA SER A 174 -22.05 -11.18 -3.50
C SER A 174 -23.24 -12.13 -3.64
N LEU A 175 -23.04 -13.36 -4.15
CA LEU A 175 -24.11 -14.31 -4.35
C LEU A 175 -24.35 -15.15 -3.08
N PRO A 176 -25.57 -15.18 -2.51
CA PRO A 176 -25.87 -15.95 -1.28
C PRO A 176 -25.47 -17.43 -1.35
N ALA A 177 -25.61 -18.03 -2.53
CA ALA A 177 -25.28 -19.44 -2.75
C ALA A 177 -23.78 -19.76 -2.66
N THR A 178 -22.91 -18.77 -2.88
CA THR A 178 -21.44 -18.94 -2.94
C THR A 178 -20.69 -18.12 -1.90
N ALA A 179 -21.37 -17.25 -1.14
CA ALA A 179 -20.74 -16.37 -0.14
C ALA A 179 -19.95 -17.17 0.91
N GLU A 180 -20.48 -18.29 1.39
CA GLU A 180 -19.79 -19.17 2.33
C GLU A 180 -18.52 -19.80 1.69
N MET A 181 -18.56 -20.16 0.42
CA MET A 181 -17.37 -20.65 -0.30
C MET A 181 -16.31 -19.56 -0.44
N ALA A 182 -16.72 -18.31 -0.69
CA ALA A 182 -15.80 -17.19 -0.77
C ALA A 182 -15.02 -16.98 0.55
N THR A 183 -15.66 -17.15 1.71
CA THR A 183 -15.00 -17.01 3.02
C THR A 183 -14.02 -18.14 3.33
N ARG A 184 -14.13 -19.28 2.65
CA ARG A 184 -13.23 -20.45 2.81
C ARG A 184 -12.01 -20.41 1.89
N LEU A 185 -11.96 -19.46 0.93
CA LEU A 185 -10.82 -19.35 0.03
C LEU A 185 -9.56 -18.92 0.80
N PRO A 186 -8.39 -19.51 0.45
CA PRO A 186 -7.12 -19.06 1.04
C PRO A 186 -6.88 -17.57 0.79
N TYR A 187 -6.33 -16.87 1.79
CA TYR A 187 -5.95 -15.46 1.67
C TYR A 187 -5.11 -15.17 0.42
N ALA A 188 -4.19 -16.08 0.06
CA ALA A 188 -3.38 -15.96 -1.15
C ALA A 188 -4.21 -15.82 -2.43
N VAL A 189 -5.35 -16.52 -2.52
CA VAL A 189 -6.24 -16.49 -3.70
C VAL A 189 -7.06 -15.21 -3.70
N THR A 190 -7.70 -14.89 -2.59
CA THR A 190 -8.57 -13.70 -2.49
C THR A 190 -7.77 -12.42 -2.66
N SER A 191 -6.66 -12.26 -1.93
CA SER A 191 -5.84 -11.05 -1.98
C SER A 191 -5.20 -10.83 -3.36
N VAL A 192 -4.79 -11.89 -4.05
CA VAL A 192 -4.26 -11.79 -5.41
C VAL A 192 -5.38 -11.41 -6.39
N ALA A 193 -6.53 -12.08 -6.36
CA ALA A 193 -7.63 -11.79 -7.27
C ALA A 193 -8.17 -10.36 -7.11
N GLU A 194 -8.21 -9.86 -5.87
CA GLU A 194 -8.62 -8.50 -5.57
C GLU A 194 -7.62 -7.43 -6.05
N ASN A 195 -6.33 -7.69 -5.94
CA ASN A 195 -5.31 -6.67 -6.11
C ASN A 195 -4.50 -6.76 -7.43
N TRP A 196 -4.60 -7.89 -8.14
CA TRP A 196 -3.89 -8.09 -9.40
C TRP A 196 -4.27 -7.06 -10.48
N ILE A 197 -5.52 -6.60 -10.48
CA ILE A 197 -6.03 -5.58 -11.41
C ILE A 197 -5.21 -4.28 -11.31
N TRP A 198 -4.81 -3.88 -10.12
CA TRP A 198 -4.05 -2.65 -9.90
C TRP A 198 -2.64 -2.77 -10.44
N VAL A 199 -1.97 -3.90 -10.20
CA VAL A 199 -0.64 -4.19 -10.77
C VAL A 199 -0.71 -4.24 -12.30
N ALA A 200 -1.68 -4.96 -12.86
CA ALA A 200 -1.89 -5.06 -14.30
C ALA A 200 -2.20 -3.69 -14.93
N GLY A 201 -3.00 -2.86 -14.25
CA GLY A 201 -3.32 -1.48 -14.65
C GLY A 201 -2.06 -0.60 -14.69
N GLY A 202 -1.23 -0.67 -13.66
CA GLY A 202 0.06 0.03 -13.61
C GLY A 202 1.02 -0.42 -14.73
N MET A 203 1.12 -1.73 -14.97
CA MET A 203 1.93 -2.28 -16.07
C MET A 203 1.43 -1.81 -17.44
N ALA A 204 0.12 -1.82 -17.65
CA ALA A 204 -0.49 -1.32 -18.87
C ALA A 204 -0.19 0.18 -19.06
N MET A 205 -0.39 1.00 -18.03
CA MET A 205 -0.07 2.44 -18.09
C MET A 205 1.39 2.70 -18.46
N ALA A 206 2.33 1.93 -17.94
CA ALA A 206 3.74 2.06 -18.28
C ALA A 206 4.02 1.82 -19.78
N LEU A 207 3.33 0.86 -20.41
CA LEU A 207 3.46 0.55 -21.85
C LEU A 207 2.74 1.53 -22.75
N TYR A 208 1.59 2.03 -22.33
CA TYR A 208 0.82 3.02 -23.10
C TYR A 208 1.36 4.45 -22.94
N ARG A 209 2.50 4.61 -22.22
CA ARG A 209 3.12 5.93 -21.93
C ARG A 209 2.16 6.95 -21.29
N GLY A 210 1.27 6.45 -20.45
CA GLY A 210 0.17 7.16 -19.84
C GLY A 210 -1.11 7.06 -20.68
N LEU A 211 -2.25 6.95 -20.00
CA LEU A 211 -3.55 6.98 -20.66
C LEU A 211 -3.82 8.38 -21.18
N PRO A 212 -4.02 8.58 -22.50
CA PRO A 212 -4.29 9.92 -23.08
C PRO A 212 -5.52 10.60 -22.47
N LEU A 213 -6.50 9.81 -22.01
CA LEU A 213 -7.75 10.25 -21.38
C LEU A 213 -7.54 11.05 -20.09
N VAL A 214 -6.36 10.94 -19.46
CA VAL A 214 -6.13 11.43 -18.11
C VAL A 214 -5.05 12.52 -18.06
N ARG A 215 -4.49 12.93 -19.20
CA ARG A 215 -3.49 13.99 -19.27
C ARG A 215 -4.15 15.36 -19.24
N GLY A 216 -3.70 16.20 -18.31
CA GLY A 216 -4.11 17.58 -18.14
C GLY A 216 -4.70 17.86 -16.75
N SER A 217 -4.41 19.04 -16.21
CA SER A 217 -4.87 19.46 -14.88
C SER A 217 -6.40 19.45 -14.78
N GLU A 218 -7.07 19.94 -15.80
CA GLU A 218 -8.54 20.02 -15.84
C GLU A 218 -9.19 18.63 -15.74
N LYS A 219 -8.68 17.65 -16.48
CA LYS A 219 -9.18 16.27 -16.43
C LYS A 219 -8.92 15.61 -15.10
N ALA A 220 -7.74 15.85 -14.50
CA ALA A 220 -7.42 15.35 -13.18
C ALA A 220 -8.35 15.93 -12.11
N TRP A 221 -8.63 17.24 -12.16
CA TRP A 221 -9.59 17.87 -11.25
C TRP A 221 -11.03 17.41 -11.49
N ALA A 222 -11.45 17.24 -12.74
CA ALA A 222 -12.77 16.70 -13.07
C ALA A 222 -12.96 15.27 -12.54
N LEU A 223 -11.93 14.40 -12.66
CA LEU A 223 -11.94 13.07 -12.05
C LEU A 223 -12.03 13.11 -10.54
N GLY A 224 -11.31 14.04 -9.90
CA GLY A 224 -11.39 14.25 -8.45
C GLY A 224 -12.78 14.68 -8.00
N ALA A 225 -13.36 15.65 -8.68
CA ALA A 225 -14.73 16.10 -8.43
C ALA A 225 -15.74 14.96 -8.60
N LEU A 226 -15.60 14.18 -9.68
CA LEU A 226 -16.43 13.00 -9.93
C LEU A 226 -16.30 11.97 -8.82
N TRP A 227 -15.06 11.66 -8.42
CA TRP A 227 -14.80 10.70 -7.33
C TRP A 227 -15.41 11.17 -6.01
N VAL A 228 -15.19 12.43 -5.62
CA VAL A 228 -15.79 13.03 -4.41
C VAL A 228 -17.31 12.97 -4.47
N ALA A 229 -17.92 13.44 -5.56
CA ALA A 229 -19.37 13.44 -5.70
C ALA A 229 -19.94 12.01 -5.62
N THR A 230 -19.35 11.07 -6.35
CA THR A 230 -19.81 9.67 -6.36
C THR A 230 -19.65 9.01 -4.97
N SER A 231 -18.51 9.24 -4.29
CA SER A 231 -18.29 8.69 -2.95
C SER A 231 -19.21 9.29 -1.89
N VAL A 232 -19.52 10.58 -1.98
CA VAL A 232 -20.51 11.24 -1.09
C VAL A 232 -21.92 10.68 -1.34
N ILE A 233 -22.31 10.55 -2.61
CA ILE A 233 -23.60 9.94 -2.95
C ILE A 233 -23.66 8.49 -2.43
N ALA A 234 -22.64 7.69 -2.67
CA ALA A 234 -22.56 6.31 -2.20
C ALA A 234 -22.67 6.21 -0.67
N PHE A 235 -21.99 7.11 0.06
CA PHE A 235 -22.04 7.18 1.51
C PHE A 235 -23.45 7.43 2.04
N TYR A 236 -24.16 8.45 1.51
CA TYR A 236 -25.51 8.77 1.94
C TYR A 236 -26.57 7.78 1.44
N ALA A 237 -26.32 7.14 0.29
CA ALA A 237 -27.16 6.07 -0.24
C ALA A 237 -26.93 4.70 0.45
N GLY A 238 -25.91 4.60 1.31
CA GLY A 238 -25.57 3.34 2.00
C GLY A 238 -25.02 2.25 1.05
N TRP A 239 -24.31 2.66 0.00
CA TRP A 239 -23.69 1.72 -0.96
C TRP A 239 -22.38 1.14 -0.40
N THR A 240 -22.50 0.15 0.48
CA THR A 240 -21.37 -0.51 1.16
C THR A 240 -20.94 -1.83 0.49
N GLY A 241 -21.49 -2.15 -0.68
CA GLY A 241 -21.19 -3.40 -1.40
C GLY A 241 -19.81 -3.39 -2.07
N GLU A 242 -19.20 -4.57 -2.18
CA GLU A 242 -17.89 -4.78 -2.82
C GLU A 242 -17.79 -4.18 -4.24
N THR A 243 -18.89 -4.23 -5.01
CA THR A 243 -18.94 -3.68 -6.37
C THR A 243 -18.82 -2.16 -6.36
N SER A 244 -19.50 -1.46 -5.44
CA SER A 244 -19.42 -0.01 -5.32
C SER A 244 -18.04 0.44 -4.87
N HIS A 245 -17.44 -0.25 -3.91
CA HIS A 245 -16.05 -0.01 -3.50
C HIS A 245 -15.07 -0.22 -4.65
N ALA A 246 -15.19 -1.31 -5.41
CA ALA A 246 -14.31 -1.57 -6.55
C ALA A 246 -14.35 -0.45 -7.61
N VAL A 247 -15.53 0.11 -7.90
CA VAL A 247 -15.69 1.23 -8.85
C VAL A 247 -15.07 2.52 -8.27
N LEU A 248 -15.34 2.82 -7.01
CA LEU A 248 -14.80 4.02 -6.34
C LEU A 248 -13.28 3.96 -6.18
N ASP A 249 -12.73 2.79 -5.85
CA ASP A 249 -11.29 2.57 -5.82
C ASP A 249 -10.66 2.81 -7.20
N ALA A 250 -11.30 2.30 -8.27
CA ALA A 250 -10.80 2.52 -9.63
C ALA A 250 -10.79 4.02 -10.00
N LEU A 251 -11.86 4.75 -9.70
CA LEU A 251 -11.93 6.19 -9.90
C LEU A 251 -10.89 6.93 -9.05
N GLY A 252 -10.72 6.55 -7.78
CA GLY A 252 -9.74 7.12 -6.86
C GLY A 252 -8.30 6.92 -7.34
N VAL A 253 -7.95 5.71 -7.77
CA VAL A 253 -6.62 5.40 -8.34
C VAL A 253 -6.39 6.20 -9.63
N LEU A 254 -7.36 6.26 -10.53
CA LEU A 254 -7.28 7.06 -11.76
C LEU A 254 -7.12 8.54 -11.45
N TRP A 255 -7.88 9.07 -10.50
CA TRP A 255 -7.76 10.45 -10.06
C TRP A 255 -6.37 10.74 -9.47
N ALA A 256 -5.95 9.99 -8.45
CA ALA A 256 -4.70 10.23 -7.76
C ALA A 256 -3.50 10.13 -8.71
N THR A 257 -3.44 9.08 -9.53
CA THR A 257 -2.34 8.88 -10.49
C THR A 257 -2.31 9.96 -11.56
N SER A 258 -3.48 10.46 -12.00
CA SER A 258 -3.59 11.56 -12.96
C SER A 258 -3.13 12.87 -12.37
N LEU A 259 -3.60 13.20 -11.17
CA LEU A 259 -3.25 14.41 -10.46
C LEU A 259 -1.73 14.47 -10.23
N PHE A 260 -1.16 13.43 -9.62
CA PHE A 260 0.26 13.40 -9.31
C PHE A 260 1.16 13.35 -10.54
N SER A 261 0.79 12.60 -11.58
CA SER A 261 1.55 12.58 -12.84
C SER A 261 1.50 13.92 -13.59
N THR A 262 0.46 14.72 -13.38
CA THR A 262 0.33 16.07 -13.94
C THR A 262 1.10 17.10 -13.12
N VAL A 263 0.90 17.12 -11.79
CA VAL A 263 1.55 18.08 -10.88
C VAL A 263 3.08 17.90 -10.86
N PHE A 264 3.55 16.67 -10.84
CA PHE A 264 4.99 16.35 -10.79
C PHE A 264 5.59 16.00 -12.15
N ARG A 265 4.96 16.44 -13.24
CA ARG A 265 5.42 16.19 -14.62
C ARG A 265 6.85 16.69 -14.90
N SER A 266 7.25 17.78 -14.26
CA SER A 266 8.60 18.37 -14.41
C SER A 266 9.70 17.52 -13.74
N GLY A 267 9.35 16.49 -12.97
CA GLY A 267 10.29 15.71 -12.18
C GLY A 267 10.88 16.48 -10.98
N ARG A 268 10.42 17.71 -10.74
CA ARG A 268 10.82 18.50 -9.58
C ARG A 268 10.01 18.07 -8.34
N GLN A 269 10.70 17.87 -7.24
CA GLN A 269 10.11 17.54 -5.96
C GLN A 269 10.22 18.74 -5.03
N ASN A 270 9.23 18.98 -4.19
CA ASN A 270 9.31 20.00 -3.15
C ASN A 270 9.89 19.42 -1.86
N ARG A 271 10.31 20.29 -0.93
CA ARG A 271 10.94 19.89 0.35
C ARG A 271 10.06 18.96 1.19
N PHE A 272 8.75 19.14 1.16
CA PHE A 272 7.82 18.29 1.88
C PHE A 272 7.88 16.85 1.35
N TYR A 273 7.75 16.66 0.04
CA TYR A 273 7.82 15.33 -0.56
C TYR A 273 9.23 14.72 -0.50
N ASP A 274 10.29 15.53 -0.57
CA ASP A 274 11.67 15.06 -0.32
C ASP A 274 11.81 14.44 1.08
N PHE A 275 11.17 15.05 2.07
CA PHE A 275 11.14 14.52 3.43
C PHE A 275 10.25 13.27 3.53
N VAL A 276 8.97 13.38 3.15
CA VAL A 276 7.99 12.29 3.35
C VAL A 276 8.37 11.03 2.60
N THR A 277 8.79 11.15 1.32
CA THR A 277 9.19 9.99 0.50
C THR A 277 10.37 9.22 1.08
N ARG A 278 11.23 9.89 1.84
CA ARG A 278 12.35 9.24 2.55
C ARG A 278 11.86 8.30 3.64
N TYR A 279 10.73 8.60 4.27
CA TYR A 279 10.20 7.89 5.43
C TYR A 279 8.89 7.15 5.15
N THR A 280 8.38 7.16 3.90
CA THR A 280 7.12 6.51 3.49
C THR A 280 6.97 5.10 4.04
N MET A 281 7.95 4.22 3.80
CA MET A 281 7.89 2.84 4.27
C MET A 281 7.95 2.72 5.80
N ALA A 282 8.73 3.58 6.46
CA ALA A 282 8.81 3.58 7.91
C ALA A 282 7.46 4.00 8.52
N ILE A 283 6.86 5.08 8.02
CA ILE A 283 5.53 5.54 8.47
C ILE A 283 4.51 4.43 8.25
N TRP A 284 4.48 3.85 7.04
CA TRP A 284 3.51 2.82 6.71
C TRP A 284 3.65 1.55 7.55
N LEU A 285 4.87 1.13 7.91
CA LEU A 285 5.11 -0.10 8.66
C LEU A 285 4.97 0.07 10.17
N PHE A 286 5.41 1.21 10.72
CA PHE A 286 5.48 1.39 12.18
C PHE A 286 4.29 2.12 12.81
N HIS A 287 3.48 2.89 12.05
CA HIS A 287 2.43 3.73 12.63
C HIS A 287 1.47 2.95 13.56
N GLY A 288 1.00 1.78 13.12
CA GLY A 288 0.09 0.95 13.90
C GLY A 288 0.74 0.36 15.16
N ILE A 289 1.99 -0.11 15.04
CA ILE A 289 2.79 -0.63 16.16
C ILE A 289 2.99 0.49 17.21
N CYS A 290 3.39 1.67 16.76
CA CYS A 290 3.62 2.82 17.64
C CYS A 290 2.35 3.26 18.37
N LEU A 291 1.21 3.29 17.67
CA LEU A 291 -0.09 3.62 18.28
C LEU A 291 -0.51 2.56 19.30
N ALA A 292 -0.38 1.28 18.99
CA ALA A 292 -0.74 0.20 19.91
C ALA A 292 0.09 0.28 21.21
N LEU A 293 1.41 0.48 21.08
CA LEU A 293 2.29 0.64 22.24
C LEU A 293 1.99 1.94 23.03
N TYR A 294 1.69 3.03 22.34
CA TYR A 294 1.33 4.30 22.98
C TYR A 294 0.11 4.15 23.88
N PHE A 295 -0.99 3.59 23.40
CA PHE A 295 -2.19 3.38 24.20
C PHE A 295 -2.01 2.30 25.26
N HIS A 296 -1.17 1.30 25.02
CA HIS A 296 -0.78 0.33 26.04
C HIS A 296 -0.06 1.00 27.22
N LEU A 297 0.84 1.95 26.96
CA LEU A 297 1.52 2.71 28.01
C LEU A 297 0.56 3.55 28.85
N TRP A 298 -0.44 4.19 28.24
CA TRP A 298 -1.49 4.90 29.00
C TRP A 298 -2.24 3.95 29.94
N LYS A 299 -2.62 2.78 29.44
CA LYS A 299 -3.29 1.75 30.22
C LYS A 299 -2.39 1.23 31.36
N ALA A 300 -1.13 0.94 31.07
CA ALA A 300 -0.15 0.45 32.06
C ALA A 300 0.14 1.48 33.17
N ALA A 301 0.09 2.79 32.83
CA ALA A 301 0.22 3.87 33.80
C ALA A 301 -1.05 4.06 34.68
N GLY A 302 -2.13 3.32 34.42
CA GLY A 302 -3.40 3.47 35.14
C GLY A 302 -4.15 4.78 34.83
N ILE A 303 -3.76 5.48 33.73
CA ILE A 303 -4.35 6.77 33.36
C ILE A 303 -5.41 6.54 32.29
N SER A 304 -6.64 7.00 32.56
CA SER A 304 -7.66 6.98 31.52
C SER A 304 -7.36 7.99 30.42
N VAL A 305 -7.36 7.54 29.18
CA VAL A 305 -7.16 8.42 28.01
C VAL A 305 -8.28 9.48 27.91
N THR A 306 -9.47 9.17 28.44
CA THR A 306 -10.61 10.08 28.47
C THR A 306 -10.49 11.16 29.56
N ALA A 307 -9.58 11.01 30.52
CA ALA A 307 -9.28 12.05 31.52
C ALA A 307 -8.53 13.25 30.90
N ALA A 308 -7.77 13.02 29.79
CA ALA A 308 -7.03 14.06 29.09
C ALA A 308 -7.12 13.84 27.56
N PRO A 309 -8.32 13.91 26.95
CA PRO A 309 -8.56 13.45 25.58
C PRO A 309 -7.73 14.20 24.55
N TRP A 310 -7.54 15.51 24.71
CA TRP A 310 -6.70 16.30 23.80
C TRP A 310 -5.23 15.92 23.86
N MET A 311 -4.70 15.70 25.06
CA MET A 311 -3.30 15.25 25.23
C MET A 311 -3.11 13.86 24.61
N ALA A 312 -4.05 12.96 24.86
CA ALA A 312 -4.01 11.62 24.29
C ALA A 312 -4.10 11.64 22.75
N ALA A 313 -4.98 12.46 22.18
CA ALA A 313 -5.15 12.57 20.74
C ALA A 313 -3.92 13.23 20.04
N VAL A 314 -3.43 14.34 20.59
CA VAL A 314 -2.21 15.01 20.06
C VAL A 314 -1.00 14.11 20.21
N GLY A 315 -0.82 13.47 21.35
CA GLY A 315 0.25 12.49 21.57
C GLY A 315 0.16 11.31 20.61
N ALA A 316 -1.03 10.77 20.37
CA ALA A 316 -1.25 9.72 19.38
C ALA A 316 -0.84 10.16 17.96
N ALA A 317 -1.20 11.39 17.55
CA ALA A 317 -0.79 11.94 16.25
C ALA A 317 0.73 12.09 16.14
N LEU A 318 1.39 12.64 17.15
CA LEU A 318 2.85 12.77 17.20
C LEU A 318 3.54 11.40 17.15
N VAL A 319 3.02 10.41 17.87
CA VAL A 319 3.56 9.06 17.87
C VAL A 319 3.30 8.36 16.53
N CYS A 320 2.12 8.52 15.94
CA CYS A 320 1.76 7.92 14.66
C CYS A 320 2.69 8.31 13.52
N TYR A 321 3.10 9.58 13.47
CA TYR A 321 3.94 10.10 12.38
C TYR A 321 5.40 10.33 12.78
N GLY A 322 5.64 10.79 14.00
CA GLY A 322 6.98 11.16 14.47
C GLY A 322 7.83 9.96 14.88
N MET A 323 7.25 9.01 15.63
CA MET A 323 8.01 7.83 16.08
C MET A 323 8.54 6.96 14.93
N PRO A 324 7.80 6.66 13.86
CA PRO A 324 8.36 5.95 12.71
C PRO A 324 9.58 6.65 12.09
N VAL A 325 9.55 7.99 12.01
CA VAL A 325 10.67 8.80 11.50
C VAL A 325 11.88 8.66 12.43
N LEU A 326 11.65 8.79 13.74
CA LEU A 326 12.70 8.64 14.76
C LEU A 326 13.30 7.23 14.76
N ILE A 327 12.46 6.19 14.76
CA ILE A 327 12.91 4.79 14.69
C ILE A 327 13.79 4.59 13.45
N MET A 328 13.37 5.09 12.29
CA MET A 328 14.17 4.95 11.06
C MET A 328 15.46 5.73 11.13
N ALA A 329 15.48 6.91 11.75
CA ALA A 329 16.72 7.68 11.97
C ALA A 329 17.71 6.91 12.85
N VAL A 330 17.23 6.25 13.90
CA VAL A 330 18.05 5.39 14.77
C VAL A 330 18.53 4.16 14.00
N LEU A 331 17.64 3.42 13.34
CA LEU A 331 17.99 2.23 12.57
C LEU A 331 19.05 2.51 11.49
N SER A 332 18.96 3.70 10.86
CA SER A 332 19.95 4.10 9.85
C SER A 332 21.35 4.33 10.42
N ARG A 333 21.48 4.62 11.72
CA ARG A 333 22.75 4.77 12.43
C ARG A 333 23.31 3.44 12.97
N LEU A 334 22.45 2.43 13.10
CA LEU A 334 22.83 1.09 13.55
C LEU A 334 23.33 0.18 12.41
N GLY A 335 24.02 0.75 11.43
CA GLY A 335 24.60 0.04 10.29
C GLY A 335 23.55 -0.70 9.45
N LYS A 336 23.63 -2.04 9.38
CA LYS A 336 22.70 -2.83 8.53
C LYS A 336 21.29 -3.03 9.12
N ALA A 337 21.01 -2.55 10.33
CA ALA A 337 19.69 -2.74 10.94
C ALA A 337 18.53 -2.13 10.11
N GLY A 338 18.81 -1.08 9.35
CA GLY A 338 17.84 -0.49 8.42
C GLY A 338 17.38 -1.40 7.27
N ILE A 339 18.01 -2.57 7.08
CA ILE A 339 17.63 -3.55 6.05
C ILE A 339 16.19 -4.05 6.23
N ILE A 340 15.69 -4.11 7.44
CA ILE A 340 14.32 -4.57 7.75
C ILE A 340 13.25 -3.64 7.15
N VAL A 341 13.58 -2.34 6.95
CA VAL A 341 12.66 -1.35 6.38
C VAL A 341 12.99 -1.03 4.93
N TYR A 342 14.29 -0.85 4.64
CA TYR A 342 14.79 -0.46 3.32
C TYR A 342 15.88 -1.41 2.79
N PRO A 343 15.53 -2.67 2.47
CA PRO A 343 16.51 -3.64 1.98
C PRO A 343 17.27 -3.15 0.73
N ALA A 344 16.60 -2.36 -0.11
CA ALA A 344 17.19 -1.82 -1.35
C ALA A 344 18.44 -0.96 -1.15
N ARG A 345 18.67 -0.43 0.06
CA ARG A 345 19.86 0.36 0.40
C ARG A 345 21.08 -0.50 0.71
N TYR A 346 20.85 -1.77 1.07
CA TYR A 346 21.86 -2.68 1.60
C TYR A 346 22.13 -3.87 0.67
N LEU A 347 21.19 -4.15 -0.24
CA LEU A 347 21.35 -5.19 -1.25
C LEU A 347 22.11 -4.65 -2.47
N PRO A 348 22.87 -5.51 -3.16
CA PRO A 348 23.59 -5.09 -4.36
C PRO A 348 22.63 -4.51 -5.39
N PRO A 349 23.11 -3.54 -6.22
CA PRO A 349 22.29 -2.96 -7.28
C PRO A 349 21.83 -4.04 -8.26
N ALA A 350 20.69 -3.79 -8.93
CA ALA A 350 20.21 -4.69 -9.96
C ALA A 350 21.27 -4.85 -11.06
N PRO A 351 21.50 -6.06 -11.60
CA PRO A 351 22.42 -6.26 -12.70
C PRO A 351 22.09 -5.31 -13.86
N ALA A 352 23.12 -4.78 -14.53
CA ALA A 352 22.96 -3.82 -15.62
C ALA A 352 22.10 -4.36 -16.80
N THR A 353 22.03 -5.66 -16.96
CA THR A 353 21.15 -6.36 -17.90
C THR A 353 19.66 -6.16 -17.64
N MET A 354 19.28 -5.77 -16.41
CA MET A 354 17.90 -5.47 -16.01
C MET A 354 17.56 -3.97 -16.15
N LEU A 355 18.56 -3.11 -16.30
CA LEU A 355 18.39 -1.65 -16.31
C LEU A 355 18.37 -1.05 -17.73
N ARG A 356 18.31 -1.88 -18.79
CA ARG A 356 18.27 -1.35 -20.14
C ARG A 356 17.00 -0.53 -20.35
N LYS A 357 17.21 0.78 -20.49
CA LYS A 357 16.19 1.73 -20.98
C LYS A 357 15.56 1.15 -22.24
N THR A 358 14.22 1.06 -22.26
CA THR A 358 13.51 0.91 -23.53
C THR A 358 13.92 2.06 -24.43
N PRO A 359 14.40 1.82 -25.66
CA PRO A 359 14.64 2.91 -26.60
C PRO A 359 13.35 3.71 -26.78
N HIS A 360 13.51 5.01 -26.84
CA HIS A 360 12.44 6.00 -27.01
C HIS A 360 11.63 5.82 -28.29
#